data_5bbdeaf0aeac931d3a9267649bd447d9
#
_entry.id   5bbdeaf0aeac931d3a9267649bd447d9
#
_cell.length_a   1.000
_cell.length_b   1.000
_cell.length_c   1.000
_cell.angle_alpha   90.00
_cell.angle_beta   90.00
_cell.angle_gamma   90.00
#
_symmetry.space_group_name_H-M   'P 1'
#
loop_
_entity.id
_entity.type
_entity.pdbx_description
1 polymer ?
#
loop_
_entity_poly.entity_id
_entity_poly.type
_entity_poly.pdbx_seq_one_letter_code
_entity_poly.pdbx_strand_id
1 'polypeptide(L)'
;MISIIIPVYNVGKYLSCCLDSLIQQSYNDLELICVDDGSTDNSPQILQDYALKDKRIHIITQENQGLSGARNTGINAAKGEWMMFVDSDDWLDTNCCHEVLSQIEDNTDVVLFSYIREFTKVSLPQYLFGKKKIVFDNNRAQWLQQRITAPIDEDLRHPEKIDSLSTAWGKLYRTKIIQENHITFESTKVIGTEDLLFNVYYFTYVHKAIYIPNPMYHYRKNNIVSLTSTHKPKLIEQWEELFRRIENWISHCEAPRMHEALENRRAMSLIGIGLNIVSSPDSLKSRYDALYEFIHKKWYCKAIQQLSLSSFPPHWKLFFFSAKYRFTFVVFILLLFIKMKINR
;
A
#
# COMPACT_ATOMS: atom_id res chain seq x y z
N MET A 1 10.10 11.27 -19.72
CA MET A 1 9.46 9.96 -19.91
C MET A 1 9.01 9.37 -18.58
N ILE A 2 7.82 8.74 -18.53
CA ILE A 2 7.34 7.96 -17.37
C ILE A 2 7.32 6.47 -17.75
N SER A 3 7.90 5.61 -16.91
CA SER A 3 7.72 4.15 -16.97
C SER A 3 6.53 3.76 -16.09
N ILE A 4 5.47 3.22 -16.68
CA ILE A 4 4.33 2.68 -15.94
C ILE A 4 4.50 1.17 -15.87
N ILE A 5 4.61 0.63 -14.66
CA ILE A 5 4.79 -0.80 -14.39
C ILE A 5 3.43 -1.40 -14.05
N ILE A 6 3.03 -2.41 -14.82
CA ILE A 6 1.73 -3.08 -14.73
C ILE A 6 1.99 -4.58 -14.48
N PRO A 7 1.92 -5.06 -13.23
CA PRO A 7 1.98 -6.50 -12.94
C PRO A 7 0.68 -7.17 -13.37
N VAL A 8 0.78 -8.27 -14.12
CA VAL A 8 -0.37 -8.98 -14.68
C VAL A 8 -0.31 -10.45 -14.25
N TYR A 9 -1.37 -10.95 -13.62
CA TYR A 9 -1.54 -12.36 -13.30
C TYR A 9 -3.03 -12.72 -13.20
N ASN A 10 -3.54 -13.51 -14.14
CA ASN A 10 -4.92 -14.00 -14.19
C ASN A 10 -5.97 -12.89 -13.96
N VAL A 11 -5.87 -11.81 -14.73
CA VAL A 11 -6.68 -10.59 -14.59
C VAL A 11 -7.42 -10.19 -15.86
N GLY A 12 -7.57 -11.12 -16.83
CA GLY A 12 -8.14 -10.85 -18.15
C GLY A 12 -9.49 -10.15 -18.13
N LYS A 13 -10.30 -10.38 -17.11
CA LYS A 13 -11.59 -9.68 -16.93
C LYS A 13 -11.46 -8.16 -16.81
N TYR A 14 -10.37 -7.65 -16.27
CA TYR A 14 -10.19 -6.22 -15.93
C TYR A 14 -9.11 -5.55 -16.77
N LEU A 15 -8.18 -6.33 -17.33
CA LEU A 15 -6.96 -5.88 -17.96
C LEU A 15 -7.22 -4.88 -19.11
N SER A 16 -8.24 -5.10 -19.93
CA SER A 16 -8.58 -4.17 -21.03
C SER A 16 -8.94 -2.77 -20.52
N CYS A 17 -9.69 -2.67 -19.41
CA CYS A 17 -10.04 -1.38 -18.81
C CYS A 17 -8.78 -0.65 -18.32
N CYS A 18 -7.84 -1.36 -17.69
CA CYS A 18 -6.56 -0.83 -17.27
C CYS A 18 -5.76 -0.29 -18.47
N LEU A 19 -5.53 -1.13 -19.47
CA LEU A 19 -4.74 -0.78 -20.68
C LEU A 19 -5.37 0.37 -21.47
N ASP A 20 -6.71 0.38 -21.63
CA ASP A 20 -7.41 1.49 -22.30
C ASP A 20 -7.13 2.84 -21.61
N SER A 21 -7.16 2.87 -20.27
CA SER A 21 -6.87 4.08 -19.51
C SER A 21 -5.42 4.58 -19.67
N LEU A 22 -4.49 3.65 -19.91
CA LEU A 22 -3.06 3.96 -20.07
C LEU A 22 -2.72 4.39 -21.50
N ILE A 23 -3.27 3.73 -22.52
CA ILE A 23 -3.02 4.13 -23.93
C ILE A 23 -3.70 5.46 -24.28
N GLN A 24 -4.79 5.81 -23.57
CA GLN A 24 -5.54 7.07 -23.73
C GLN A 24 -4.98 8.24 -22.92
N GLN A 25 -3.85 8.07 -22.22
CA GLN A 25 -3.24 9.17 -21.50
C GLN A 25 -2.92 10.35 -22.41
N SER A 26 -3.26 11.58 -21.98
CA SER A 26 -2.97 12.82 -22.73
C SER A 26 -1.48 13.14 -22.84
N TYR A 27 -0.65 12.55 -21.98
CA TYR A 27 0.81 12.62 -22.03
C TYR A 27 1.36 11.43 -22.81
N ASN A 28 2.16 11.65 -23.84
CA ASN A 28 2.56 10.63 -24.80
C ASN A 28 3.94 9.99 -24.53
N ASP A 29 4.82 10.68 -23.80
CA ASP A 29 6.19 10.19 -23.53
C ASP A 29 6.18 9.18 -22.39
N LEU A 30 5.54 8.01 -22.66
CA LEU A 30 5.32 6.90 -21.73
C LEU A 30 5.93 5.62 -22.29
N GLU A 31 6.41 4.76 -21.40
CA GLU A 31 6.56 3.32 -21.65
C GLU A 31 5.66 2.54 -20.67
N LEU A 32 4.93 1.56 -21.19
CA LEU A 32 3.99 0.72 -20.48
C LEU A 32 4.59 -0.67 -20.34
N ILE A 33 5.15 -0.99 -19.17
CA ILE A 33 5.86 -2.24 -18.91
C ILE A 33 4.87 -3.22 -18.27
N CYS A 34 4.28 -4.08 -19.11
CA CYS A 34 3.35 -5.11 -18.68
C CYS A 34 4.13 -6.39 -18.35
N VAL A 35 4.17 -6.77 -17.08
CA VAL A 35 4.86 -7.98 -16.64
C VAL A 35 3.83 -9.08 -16.41
N ASP A 36 3.74 -10.02 -17.36
CA ASP A 36 2.92 -11.22 -17.25
C ASP A 36 3.64 -12.26 -16.37
N ASP A 37 3.16 -12.42 -15.15
CA ASP A 37 3.73 -13.29 -14.13
C ASP A 37 3.21 -14.74 -14.23
N GLY A 38 3.19 -15.28 -15.47
CA GLY A 38 2.78 -16.65 -15.76
C GLY A 38 1.27 -16.84 -15.72
N SER A 39 0.50 -15.93 -16.32
CA SER A 39 -0.97 -16.06 -16.41
C SER A 39 -1.40 -17.29 -17.20
N THR A 40 -2.49 -17.92 -16.74
CA THR A 40 -3.11 -19.11 -17.35
C THR A 40 -4.49 -18.83 -17.94
N ASP A 41 -4.99 -17.61 -17.78
CA ASP A 41 -6.24 -17.13 -18.39
C ASP A 41 -5.95 -16.44 -19.74
N ASN A 42 -6.89 -15.62 -20.24
CA ASN A 42 -6.74 -14.86 -21.47
C ASN A 42 -5.90 -13.58 -21.37
N SER A 43 -5.28 -13.29 -20.20
CA SER A 43 -4.46 -12.09 -20.01
C SER A 43 -3.31 -11.97 -21.03
N PRO A 44 -2.53 -13.03 -21.34
CA PRO A 44 -1.45 -12.94 -22.32
C PRO A 44 -1.93 -12.55 -23.72
N GLN A 45 -3.09 -13.08 -24.16
CA GLN A 45 -3.67 -12.73 -25.44
C GLN A 45 -4.09 -11.25 -25.49
N ILE A 46 -4.72 -10.76 -24.42
CA ILE A 46 -5.10 -9.33 -24.34
C ILE A 46 -3.85 -8.45 -24.43
N LEU A 47 -2.77 -8.78 -23.71
CA LEU A 47 -1.52 -8.03 -23.79
C LEU A 47 -0.96 -7.95 -25.22
N GLN A 48 -0.95 -9.09 -25.93
CA GLN A 48 -0.48 -9.15 -27.32
C GLN A 48 -1.34 -8.26 -28.23
N ASP A 49 -2.67 -8.34 -28.11
CA ASP A 49 -3.59 -7.53 -28.90
C ASP A 49 -3.41 -6.02 -28.70
N TYR A 50 -3.08 -5.61 -27.46
CA TYR A 50 -2.82 -4.21 -27.14
C TYR A 50 -1.43 -3.77 -27.60
N ALA A 51 -0.41 -4.60 -27.49
CA ALA A 51 0.94 -4.28 -27.97
C ALA A 51 1.00 -4.10 -29.49
N LEU A 52 0.11 -4.78 -30.25
CA LEU A 52 -0.04 -4.53 -31.69
C LEU A 52 -0.66 -3.15 -31.99
N LYS A 53 -1.48 -2.60 -31.09
CA LYS A 53 -2.16 -1.31 -31.24
C LYS A 53 -1.31 -0.12 -30.77
N ASP A 54 -0.46 -0.33 -29.77
CA ASP A 54 0.32 0.74 -29.16
C ASP A 54 1.77 0.29 -28.88
N LYS A 55 2.72 0.90 -29.57
CA LYS A 55 4.15 0.58 -29.48
C LYS A 55 4.80 0.93 -28.15
N ARG A 56 4.12 1.70 -27.29
CA ARG A 56 4.57 2.03 -25.93
C ARG A 56 4.45 0.84 -24.98
N ILE A 57 3.68 -0.20 -25.36
CA ILE A 57 3.48 -1.41 -24.55
C ILE A 57 4.64 -2.37 -24.76
N HIS A 58 5.33 -2.67 -23.67
CA HIS A 58 6.41 -3.66 -23.61
C HIS A 58 5.97 -4.82 -22.72
N ILE A 59 5.86 -6.01 -23.30
CA ILE A 59 5.45 -7.23 -22.58
C ILE A 59 6.70 -7.97 -22.12
N ILE A 60 6.75 -8.31 -20.84
CA ILE A 60 7.75 -9.21 -20.26
C ILE A 60 6.99 -10.38 -19.66
N THR A 61 7.28 -11.60 -20.12
CA THR A 61 6.68 -12.82 -19.59
C THR A 61 7.70 -13.54 -18.70
N GLN A 62 7.27 -13.99 -17.53
CA GLN A 62 8.10 -14.73 -16.58
C GLN A 62 7.32 -15.87 -15.92
N GLU A 63 8.03 -16.82 -15.32
CA GLU A 63 7.42 -17.78 -14.40
C GLU A 63 6.89 -17.05 -13.16
N ASN A 64 5.79 -17.54 -12.57
CA ASN A 64 5.13 -16.88 -11.46
C ASN A 64 6.03 -16.67 -10.24
N GLN A 65 6.40 -15.43 -9.98
CA GLN A 65 7.18 -14.98 -8.83
C GLN A 65 6.33 -14.17 -7.83
N GLY A 66 5.05 -13.97 -8.14
CA GLY A 66 4.12 -13.15 -7.36
C GLY A 66 4.26 -11.65 -7.64
N LEU A 67 3.35 -10.87 -7.07
CA LEU A 67 3.22 -9.43 -7.32
C LEU A 67 4.55 -8.68 -7.15
N SER A 68 5.30 -8.98 -6.09
CA SER A 68 6.61 -8.37 -5.82
C SER A 68 7.63 -8.69 -6.92
N GLY A 69 7.68 -9.94 -7.37
CA GLY A 69 8.56 -10.37 -8.45
C GLY A 69 8.24 -9.65 -9.75
N ALA A 70 6.97 -9.58 -10.13
CA ALA A 70 6.53 -8.87 -11.32
C ALA A 70 6.88 -7.36 -11.27
N ARG A 71 6.65 -6.70 -10.13
CA ARG A 71 7.04 -5.29 -9.96
C ARG A 71 8.54 -5.09 -10.04
N ASN A 72 9.35 -5.97 -9.44
CA ASN A 72 10.81 -5.90 -9.51
C ASN A 72 11.34 -6.10 -10.94
N THR A 73 10.76 -7.01 -11.70
CA THR A 73 11.07 -7.17 -13.12
C THR A 73 10.76 -5.88 -13.90
N GLY A 74 9.63 -5.24 -13.61
CA GLY A 74 9.27 -3.96 -14.21
C GLY A 74 10.23 -2.83 -13.82
N ILE A 75 10.65 -2.75 -12.54
CA ILE A 75 11.66 -1.78 -12.08
C ILE A 75 12.97 -1.92 -12.85
N ASN A 76 13.43 -3.15 -13.05
CA ASN A 76 14.68 -3.43 -13.76
C ASN A 76 14.61 -3.07 -15.26
N ALA A 77 13.42 -3.12 -15.85
CA ALA A 77 13.20 -2.78 -17.26
C ALA A 77 12.95 -1.29 -17.51
N ALA A 78 12.59 -0.53 -16.46
CA ALA A 78 12.19 0.88 -16.54
C ALA A 78 13.36 1.80 -16.97
N LYS A 79 13.08 2.67 -17.96
CA LYS A 79 14.04 3.63 -18.54
C LYS A 79 13.63 5.09 -18.28
N GLY A 80 12.38 5.31 -17.84
CA GLY A 80 11.85 6.64 -17.58
C GLY A 80 12.54 7.32 -16.40
N GLU A 81 12.61 8.64 -16.47
CA GLU A 81 13.06 9.46 -15.33
C GLU A 81 12.13 9.30 -14.12
N TRP A 82 10.87 9.01 -14.42
CA TRP A 82 9.83 8.80 -13.44
C TRP A 82 9.21 7.41 -13.57
N MET A 83 8.77 6.85 -12.47
CA MET A 83 8.15 5.52 -12.39
C MET A 83 6.80 5.60 -11.69
N MET A 84 5.82 4.86 -12.21
CA MET A 84 4.50 4.72 -11.61
C MET A 84 4.11 3.24 -11.59
N PHE A 85 3.44 2.78 -10.53
CA PHE A 85 2.86 1.45 -10.46
C PHE A 85 1.35 1.54 -10.66
N VAL A 86 0.80 0.68 -11.50
CA VAL A 86 -0.64 0.56 -11.73
C VAL A 86 -1.01 -0.91 -11.65
N ASP A 87 -1.89 -1.25 -10.70
CA ASP A 87 -2.40 -2.62 -10.58
C ASP A 87 -3.34 -2.91 -11.75
N SER A 88 -3.22 -4.09 -12.34
CA SER A 88 -3.88 -4.43 -13.62
C SER A 88 -5.39 -4.61 -13.55
N ASP A 89 -5.98 -4.58 -12.36
CA ASP A 89 -7.43 -4.55 -12.14
C ASP A 89 -7.98 -3.12 -11.88
N ASP A 90 -7.11 -2.11 -11.83
CA ASP A 90 -7.40 -0.69 -11.61
C ASP A 90 -7.26 0.14 -12.90
N TRP A 91 -7.51 1.46 -12.84
CA TRP A 91 -7.31 2.36 -13.99
C TRP A 91 -7.00 3.79 -13.55
N LEU A 92 -6.54 4.62 -14.50
CA LEU A 92 -6.21 6.03 -14.30
C LEU A 92 -7.18 6.94 -15.05
N ASP A 93 -7.38 8.16 -14.57
CA ASP A 93 -7.93 9.26 -15.38
C ASP A 93 -7.01 9.53 -16.57
N THR A 94 -7.59 9.87 -17.73
CA THR A 94 -6.86 10.09 -18.99
C THR A 94 -5.86 11.25 -18.97
N ASN A 95 -5.97 12.17 -18.03
CA ASN A 95 -5.03 13.28 -17.83
C ASN A 95 -4.07 13.08 -16.65
N CYS A 96 -4.10 11.93 -15.99
CA CYS A 96 -3.32 11.67 -14.77
C CYS A 96 -1.82 11.95 -14.96
N CYS A 97 -1.21 11.38 -15.99
CA CYS A 97 0.23 11.56 -16.24
C CYS A 97 0.60 13.03 -16.51
N HIS A 98 -0.22 13.76 -17.26
CA HIS A 98 -0.01 15.17 -17.53
C HIS A 98 -0.12 16.00 -16.23
N GLU A 99 -1.17 15.79 -15.45
CA GLU A 99 -1.42 16.50 -14.19
C GLU A 99 -0.27 16.31 -13.20
N VAL A 100 0.16 15.06 -12.96
CA VAL A 100 1.23 14.80 -11.99
C VAL A 100 2.57 15.40 -12.43
N LEU A 101 2.90 15.35 -13.74
CA LEU A 101 4.12 15.96 -14.28
C LEU A 101 4.09 17.48 -14.19
N SER A 102 2.93 18.11 -14.42
CA SER A 102 2.77 19.58 -14.37
C SER A 102 3.03 20.15 -12.96
N GLN A 103 2.97 19.32 -11.92
CA GLN A 103 3.20 19.74 -10.55
C GLN A 103 4.64 19.58 -10.08
N ILE A 104 5.50 18.95 -10.88
CA ILE A 104 6.91 18.76 -10.56
C ILE A 104 7.61 20.12 -10.48
N GLU A 105 8.34 20.30 -9.40
CA GLU A 105 9.20 21.45 -9.15
C GLU A 105 10.67 20.97 -9.06
N ASP A 106 11.61 21.90 -9.03
CA ASP A 106 13.03 21.55 -8.87
C ASP A 106 13.24 20.68 -7.62
N ASN A 107 14.07 19.66 -7.77
CA ASN A 107 14.41 18.68 -6.73
C ASN A 107 13.21 17.90 -6.17
N THR A 108 12.11 17.78 -6.93
CA THR A 108 11.01 16.89 -6.55
C THR A 108 11.46 15.43 -6.64
N ASP A 109 11.26 14.67 -5.57
CA ASP A 109 11.62 13.24 -5.50
C ASP A 109 10.41 12.34 -5.71
N VAL A 110 9.21 12.78 -5.29
CA VAL A 110 7.96 12.03 -5.44
C VAL A 110 6.76 12.97 -5.51
N VAL A 111 5.78 12.58 -6.32
CA VAL A 111 4.45 13.20 -6.31
C VAL A 111 3.45 12.17 -5.83
N LEU A 112 2.66 12.52 -4.80
CA LEU A 112 1.55 11.72 -4.29
C LEU A 112 0.24 12.32 -4.78
N PHE A 113 -0.73 11.48 -5.10
CA PHE A 113 -2.06 11.95 -5.50
C PHE A 113 -3.17 11.09 -4.91
N SER A 114 -4.36 11.68 -4.83
CA SER A 114 -5.55 11.05 -4.27
C SER A 114 -6.14 10.00 -5.20
N TYR A 115 -7.05 9.21 -4.69
CA TYR A 115 -7.64 8.09 -5.43
C TYR A 115 -9.15 7.97 -5.17
N ILE A 116 -9.82 7.17 -5.98
CA ILE A 116 -11.24 6.86 -5.86
C ILE A 116 -11.38 5.38 -5.53
N ARG A 117 -12.16 5.04 -4.52
CA ARG A 117 -12.60 3.66 -4.30
C ARG A 117 -13.83 3.39 -5.14
N GLU A 118 -13.70 2.44 -6.06
CA GLU A 118 -14.76 2.07 -6.99
C GLU A 118 -15.50 0.83 -6.50
N PHE A 119 -16.75 1.03 -6.10
CA PHE A 119 -17.68 -0.02 -5.76
C PHE A 119 -18.70 -0.21 -6.89
N THR A 120 -19.51 -1.27 -6.87
CA THR A 120 -20.48 -1.57 -7.94
C THR A 120 -21.46 -0.42 -8.22
N LYS A 121 -21.80 0.38 -7.22
CA LYS A 121 -22.85 1.41 -7.32
C LYS A 121 -22.41 2.80 -6.92
N VAL A 122 -21.20 2.96 -6.41
CA VAL A 122 -20.73 4.23 -5.88
C VAL A 122 -19.22 4.36 -6.01
N SER A 123 -18.77 5.55 -6.36
CA SER A 123 -17.36 5.96 -6.41
C SER A 123 -17.08 6.91 -5.24
N LEU A 124 -16.13 6.58 -4.39
CA LEU A 124 -15.82 7.32 -3.17
C LEU A 124 -14.40 7.91 -3.23
N PRO A 125 -14.25 9.22 -3.52
CA PRO A 125 -12.96 9.89 -3.49
C PRO A 125 -12.29 9.79 -2.10
N GLN A 126 -10.99 9.52 -2.10
CA GLN A 126 -10.16 9.41 -0.91
C GLN A 126 -9.02 10.42 -1.00
N TYR A 127 -9.01 11.36 -0.07
CA TYR A 127 -7.99 12.40 0.02
C TYR A 127 -6.96 12.03 1.08
N LEU A 128 -5.67 11.94 0.69
CA LEU A 128 -4.59 11.55 1.60
C LEU A 128 -4.38 12.62 2.69
N PHE A 129 -4.29 13.89 2.29
CA PHE A 129 -4.01 15.03 3.17
C PHE A 129 -5.02 16.18 3.00
N GLY A 130 -6.26 15.88 2.56
CA GLY A 130 -7.29 16.89 2.29
C GLY A 130 -7.28 17.39 0.85
N LYS A 131 -7.96 18.55 0.62
CA LYS A 131 -8.29 19.06 -0.72
C LYS A 131 -7.37 20.18 -1.21
N LYS A 132 -6.16 20.31 -0.65
CA LYS A 132 -5.20 21.33 -1.06
C LYS A 132 -3.88 20.68 -1.45
N LYS A 133 -3.18 21.27 -2.44
CA LYS A 133 -1.78 20.92 -2.75
C LYS A 133 -0.91 21.18 -1.52
N ILE A 134 0.01 20.27 -1.25
CA ILE A 134 0.97 20.40 -0.16
C ILE A 134 2.37 20.08 -0.70
N VAL A 135 3.33 20.90 -0.36
CA VAL A 135 4.75 20.63 -0.57
C VAL A 135 5.35 20.21 0.76
N PHE A 136 6.01 19.07 0.74
CA PHE A 136 6.77 18.52 1.87
C PHE A 136 8.26 18.65 1.54
N ASP A 137 8.93 19.49 2.27
CA ASP A 137 10.38 19.73 2.18
C ASP A 137 11.01 19.67 3.58
N ASN A 138 12.30 19.49 3.67
CA ASN A 138 13.05 19.47 4.92
C ASN A 138 12.34 18.62 6.01
N ASN A 139 12.04 19.24 7.17
CA ASN A 139 11.40 18.56 8.31
C ASN A 139 10.04 17.94 7.97
N ARG A 140 9.32 18.49 6.96
CA ARG A 140 8.04 17.93 6.52
C ARG A 140 8.22 16.65 5.69
N ALA A 141 9.30 16.52 4.94
CA ALA A 141 9.65 15.28 4.25
C ALA A 141 9.98 14.17 5.26
N GLN A 142 10.71 14.49 6.34
CA GLN A 142 10.97 13.54 7.43
C GLN A 142 9.69 13.11 8.16
N TRP A 143 8.78 14.05 8.39
CA TRP A 143 7.46 13.72 8.93
C TRP A 143 6.68 12.78 8.00
N LEU A 144 6.74 13.00 6.67
CA LEU A 144 6.06 12.13 5.70
C LEU A 144 6.61 10.70 5.73
N GLN A 145 7.92 10.53 5.81
CA GLN A 145 8.56 9.22 5.97
C GLN A 145 8.06 8.51 7.24
N GLN A 146 8.05 9.22 8.37
CA GLN A 146 7.55 8.69 9.62
C GLN A 146 6.05 8.33 9.50
N ARG A 147 5.22 9.19 8.88
CA ARG A 147 3.78 8.98 8.70
C ARG A 147 3.47 7.77 7.81
N ILE A 148 4.32 7.45 6.83
CA ILE A 148 4.22 6.23 6.03
C ILE A 148 4.40 5.00 6.91
N THR A 149 5.34 5.02 7.84
CA THR A 149 5.56 3.93 8.78
C THR A 149 4.34 3.76 9.68
N ALA A 150 3.94 4.80 10.41
CA ALA A 150 2.67 4.86 11.15
C ALA A 150 2.35 6.28 11.61
N PRO A 151 1.09 6.56 11.95
CA PRO A 151 0.68 7.81 12.59
C PRO A 151 1.27 7.94 14.00
N ILE A 152 1.58 9.18 14.37
CA ILE A 152 1.93 9.59 15.74
C ILE A 152 1.10 10.82 16.13
N ASP A 153 1.05 11.15 17.41
CA ASP A 153 0.38 12.34 17.95
C ASP A 153 -1.07 12.52 17.45
N GLU A 154 -1.34 13.65 16.82
CA GLU A 154 -2.66 14.01 16.30
C GLU A 154 -3.13 13.13 15.13
N ASP A 155 -2.20 12.55 14.36
CA ASP A 155 -2.53 11.63 13.26
C ASP A 155 -3.19 10.34 13.75
N LEU A 156 -3.04 9.99 15.04
CA LEU A 156 -3.73 8.87 15.69
C LEU A 156 -5.26 9.05 15.77
N ARG A 157 -5.80 10.22 15.42
CA ARG A 157 -7.25 10.43 15.30
C ARG A 157 -7.91 9.58 14.21
N HIS A 158 -7.12 9.12 13.24
CA HIS A 158 -7.60 8.37 12.08
C HIS A 158 -6.85 7.04 11.88
N PRO A 159 -6.94 6.10 12.84
CA PRO A 159 -6.21 4.83 12.76
C PRO A 159 -6.64 3.96 11.56
N GLU A 160 -7.86 4.16 11.06
CA GLU A 160 -8.36 3.50 9.84
C GLU A 160 -7.61 3.95 8.57
N LYS A 161 -6.84 5.03 8.64
CA LYS A 161 -6.02 5.54 7.53
C LYS A 161 -4.54 5.15 7.64
N ILE A 162 -4.18 4.21 8.51
CA ILE A 162 -2.78 3.83 8.74
C ILE A 162 -2.08 3.43 7.44
N ASP A 163 -2.77 2.70 6.57
CA ASP A 163 -2.21 2.19 5.30
C ASP A 163 -2.49 3.11 4.09
N SER A 164 -3.07 4.29 4.29
CA SER A 164 -3.45 5.17 3.19
C SER A 164 -2.27 5.68 2.35
N LEU A 165 -1.08 5.72 2.92
CA LEU A 165 0.16 6.17 2.27
C LEU A 165 1.09 5.02 1.86
N SER A 166 0.82 3.79 2.30
CA SER A 166 1.73 2.66 2.09
C SER A 166 1.60 1.99 0.72
N THR A 167 0.56 2.30 -0.06
CA THR A 167 0.37 1.71 -1.40
C THR A 167 1.51 2.05 -2.36
N ALA A 168 1.89 1.14 -3.26
CA ALA A 168 2.83 1.42 -4.34
C ALA A 168 2.21 2.35 -5.39
N TRP A 169 0.93 2.19 -5.69
CA TRP A 169 0.18 3.05 -6.61
C TRP A 169 -0.20 4.41 -5.99
N GLY A 170 -0.68 5.33 -6.81
CA GLY A 170 -1.04 6.70 -6.40
C GLY A 170 0.17 7.58 -6.13
N LYS A 171 1.30 7.25 -6.74
CA LYS A 171 2.57 7.99 -6.64
C LYS A 171 3.32 7.97 -7.96
N LEU A 172 4.04 9.05 -8.21
CA LEU A 172 5.05 9.16 -9.25
C LEU A 172 6.41 9.26 -8.58
N TYR A 173 7.23 8.23 -8.73
CA TYR A 173 8.53 8.07 -8.08
C TYR A 173 9.66 8.55 -9.00
N ARG A 174 10.67 9.21 -8.46
CA ARG A 174 11.91 9.45 -9.19
C ARG A 174 12.68 8.14 -9.35
N THR A 175 12.81 7.65 -10.57
CA THR A 175 13.40 6.34 -10.87
C THR A 175 14.84 6.21 -10.34
N LYS A 176 15.63 7.27 -10.45
CA LYS A 176 17.01 7.32 -9.98
C LYS A 176 17.14 6.91 -8.50
N ILE A 177 16.23 7.35 -7.63
CA ILE A 177 16.26 6.99 -6.20
C ILE A 177 16.10 5.47 -6.03
N ILE A 178 15.17 4.84 -6.77
CA ILE A 178 14.94 3.40 -6.70
C ILE A 178 16.17 2.63 -7.17
N GLN A 179 16.75 3.03 -8.30
CA GLN A 179 17.84 2.30 -8.95
C GLN A 179 19.16 2.46 -8.20
N GLU A 180 19.55 3.68 -7.79
CA GLU A 180 20.81 3.94 -7.10
C GLU A 180 20.85 3.32 -5.69
N ASN A 181 19.71 3.20 -5.04
CA ASN A 181 19.61 2.62 -3.70
C ASN A 181 19.12 1.16 -3.71
N HIS A 182 19.03 0.53 -4.88
CA HIS A 182 18.63 -0.86 -5.06
C HIS A 182 17.34 -1.22 -4.32
N ILE A 183 16.35 -0.30 -4.34
CA ILE A 183 15.09 -0.48 -3.65
C ILE A 183 14.23 -1.47 -4.42
N THR A 184 13.81 -2.55 -3.78
CA THR A 184 13.00 -3.62 -4.35
C THR A 184 11.81 -3.97 -3.46
N PHE A 185 10.79 -4.58 -4.07
CA PHE A 185 9.70 -5.18 -3.32
C PHE A 185 10.12 -6.54 -2.76
N GLU A 186 9.92 -6.73 -1.47
CA GLU A 186 10.08 -8.02 -0.84
C GLU A 186 8.90 -8.94 -1.16
N SER A 187 9.15 -10.24 -1.20
CA SER A 187 8.11 -11.23 -1.49
C SER A 187 6.96 -11.17 -0.51
N THR A 188 5.72 -11.11 -1.02
CA THR A 188 4.49 -11.21 -0.22
C THR A 188 4.37 -12.52 0.55
N LYS A 189 5.14 -13.55 0.17
CA LYS A 189 5.24 -14.81 0.92
C LYS A 189 6.06 -14.67 2.21
N VAL A 190 6.96 -13.69 2.25
CA VAL A 190 7.87 -13.43 3.38
C VAL A 190 7.31 -12.35 4.30
N ILE A 191 6.78 -11.25 3.72
CA ILE A 191 6.19 -10.14 4.47
C ILE A 191 4.77 -9.86 4.01
N GLY A 192 3.90 -9.46 4.94
CA GLY A 192 2.47 -9.29 4.63
C GLY A 192 2.08 -8.00 3.91
N THR A 193 2.97 -7.02 3.82
CA THR A 193 2.73 -5.67 3.27
C THR A 193 4.00 -5.16 2.59
N GLU A 194 4.27 -5.66 1.38
CA GLU A 194 5.46 -5.33 0.60
C GLU A 194 5.53 -3.84 0.22
N ASP A 195 4.39 -3.26 -0.09
CA ASP A 195 4.24 -1.85 -0.44
C ASP A 195 4.71 -0.93 0.69
N LEU A 196 4.38 -1.27 1.94
CA LEU A 196 4.82 -0.50 3.10
C LEU A 196 6.33 -0.48 3.21
N LEU A 197 6.99 -1.65 3.13
CA LEU A 197 8.44 -1.76 3.27
C LEU A 197 9.16 -1.02 2.13
N PHE A 198 8.66 -1.17 0.89
CA PHE A 198 9.18 -0.45 -0.27
C PHE A 198 9.11 1.07 -0.05
N ASN A 199 7.96 1.58 0.43
CA ASN A 199 7.81 3.00 0.69
C ASN A 199 8.67 3.47 1.88
N VAL A 200 8.81 2.69 2.96
CA VAL A 200 9.70 3.02 4.07
C VAL A 200 11.13 3.21 3.57
N TYR A 201 11.62 2.31 2.70
CA TYR A 201 12.95 2.44 2.09
C TYR A 201 13.04 3.65 1.16
N TYR A 202 12.08 3.81 0.25
CA TYR A 202 12.09 4.91 -0.72
C TYR A 202 12.08 6.27 -0.05
N PHE A 203 11.18 6.48 0.91
CA PHE A 203 11.02 7.78 1.56
C PHE A 203 12.17 8.16 2.49
N THR A 204 13.10 7.25 2.78
CA THR A 204 14.36 7.58 3.46
C THR A 204 15.22 8.54 2.63
N TYR A 205 15.11 8.47 1.30
CA TYR A 205 15.86 9.31 0.36
C TYR A 205 15.06 10.48 -0.19
N VAL A 206 13.84 10.70 0.28
CA VAL A 206 12.99 11.79 -0.18
C VAL A 206 13.28 13.05 0.60
N HIS A 207 13.73 14.09 -0.11
CA HIS A 207 13.95 15.44 0.43
C HIS A 207 12.79 16.38 0.09
N LYS A 208 12.13 16.18 -1.06
CA LYS A 208 10.99 16.97 -1.49
C LYS A 208 9.90 16.08 -2.08
N ALA A 209 8.70 16.14 -1.47
CA ALA A 209 7.50 15.48 -1.97
C ALA A 209 6.40 16.49 -2.23
N ILE A 210 5.58 16.24 -3.24
CA ILE A 210 4.42 17.06 -3.57
C ILE A 210 3.18 16.18 -3.47
N TYR A 211 2.17 16.66 -2.75
CA TYR A 211 0.85 16.05 -2.76
C TYR A 211 -0.10 16.92 -3.59
N ILE A 212 -0.83 16.28 -4.51
CA ILE A 212 -1.93 16.86 -5.26
C ILE A 212 -3.25 16.20 -4.87
N PRO A 213 -4.30 16.99 -4.62
CA PRO A 213 -5.55 16.46 -4.08
C PRO A 213 -6.42 15.76 -5.14
N ASN A 214 -6.08 15.83 -6.42
CA ASN A 214 -6.87 15.29 -7.52
C ASN A 214 -6.94 13.77 -7.42
N PRO A 215 -8.14 13.17 -7.27
CA PRO A 215 -8.29 11.72 -7.18
C PRO A 215 -8.30 11.13 -8.59
N MET A 216 -7.14 10.70 -9.09
CA MET A 216 -6.93 10.26 -10.48
C MET A 216 -6.63 8.78 -10.63
N TYR A 217 -6.49 8.04 -9.54
CA TYR A 217 -6.32 6.59 -9.52
C TYR A 217 -7.64 5.94 -9.09
N HIS A 218 -8.19 5.04 -9.89
CA HIS A 218 -9.43 4.34 -9.61
C HIS A 218 -9.14 2.94 -9.07
N TYR A 219 -9.30 2.79 -7.76
CA TYR A 219 -9.08 1.54 -7.05
C TYR A 219 -10.36 0.70 -7.01
N ARG A 220 -10.36 -0.43 -7.71
CA ARG A 220 -11.50 -1.35 -7.80
C ARG A 220 -11.70 -2.16 -6.52
N LYS A 221 -12.90 -2.04 -5.93
CA LYS A 221 -13.29 -2.78 -4.71
C LYS A 221 -14.14 -4.03 -4.95
N ASN A 222 -14.53 -4.27 -6.19
CA ASN A 222 -15.44 -5.38 -6.56
C ASN A 222 -14.69 -6.62 -7.08
N ASN A 223 -13.36 -6.65 -6.97
CA ASN A 223 -12.60 -7.83 -7.34
C ASN A 223 -12.65 -8.87 -6.23
N ILE A 224 -13.45 -9.93 -6.42
CA ILE A 224 -13.66 -11.02 -5.46
C ILE A 224 -12.37 -11.84 -5.25
N VAL A 225 -11.46 -11.84 -6.23
CA VAL A 225 -10.18 -12.58 -6.21
C VAL A 225 -9.03 -11.74 -5.64
N SER A 226 -9.31 -10.55 -5.11
CA SER A 226 -8.28 -9.65 -4.57
C SER A 226 -7.49 -10.32 -3.44
N LEU A 227 -6.16 -10.15 -3.47
CA LEU A 227 -5.22 -10.63 -2.44
C LEU A 227 -5.56 -10.16 -1.01
N THR A 228 -6.37 -9.09 -0.89
CA THR A 228 -6.78 -8.50 0.39
C THR A 228 -8.02 -9.15 1.00
N SER A 229 -8.76 -9.99 0.25
CA SER A 229 -10.06 -10.55 0.67
C SER A 229 -9.96 -11.92 1.35
N THR A 230 -8.82 -12.61 1.25
CA THR A 230 -8.66 -13.98 1.75
C THR A 230 -7.95 -14.01 3.10
N HIS A 231 -8.36 -14.99 3.96
CA HIS A 231 -7.65 -15.28 5.21
C HIS A 231 -6.20 -15.71 4.92
N LYS A 232 -5.24 -15.14 5.66
CA LYS A 232 -3.80 -15.39 5.54
C LYS A 232 -3.30 -16.10 6.80
N PRO A 233 -3.07 -17.43 6.78
CA PRO A 233 -2.68 -18.18 7.99
C PRO A 233 -1.35 -17.70 8.62
N LYS A 234 -0.40 -17.24 7.81
CA LYS A 234 0.94 -16.81 8.24
C LYS A 234 1.07 -15.29 8.43
N LEU A 235 -0.05 -14.56 8.56
CA LEU A 235 0.00 -13.09 8.59
C LEU A 235 0.79 -12.56 9.80
N ILE A 236 0.70 -13.22 10.95
CA ILE A 236 1.42 -12.80 12.16
C ILE A 236 2.93 -12.89 11.95
N GLU A 237 3.42 -14.02 11.46
CA GLU A 237 4.84 -14.24 11.19
C GLU A 237 5.35 -13.29 10.10
N GLN A 238 4.55 -13.04 9.07
CA GLN A 238 4.87 -12.09 8.01
C GLN A 238 5.01 -10.66 8.55
N TRP A 239 4.17 -10.27 9.49
CA TRP A 239 4.28 -8.95 10.12
C TRP A 239 5.44 -8.86 11.11
N GLU A 240 5.75 -9.94 11.83
CA GLU A 240 6.95 -10.00 12.67
C GLU A 240 8.22 -9.78 11.84
N GLU A 241 8.31 -10.43 10.67
CA GLU A 241 9.44 -10.23 9.75
C GLU A 241 9.46 -8.83 9.16
N LEU A 242 8.32 -8.26 8.77
CA LEU A 242 8.21 -6.86 8.34
C LEU A 242 8.76 -5.91 9.41
N PHE A 243 8.32 -6.06 10.66
CA PHE A 243 8.77 -5.20 11.76
C PHE A 243 10.27 -5.34 12.02
N ARG A 244 10.81 -6.56 11.95
CA ARG A 244 12.25 -6.81 12.08
C ARG A 244 13.04 -6.09 10.99
N ARG A 245 12.58 -6.11 9.75
CA ARG A 245 13.22 -5.40 8.62
C ARG A 245 13.17 -3.90 8.78
N ILE A 246 12.02 -3.35 9.15
CA ILE A 246 11.89 -1.91 9.41
C ILE A 246 12.79 -1.49 10.59
N GLU A 247 12.83 -2.26 11.68
CA GLU A 247 13.69 -1.98 12.83
C GLU A 247 15.17 -1.99 12.46
N ASN A 248 15.61 -3.00 11.72
CA ASN A 248 16.97 -3.07 11.20
C ASN A 248 17.29 -1.87 10.30
N TRP A 249 16.37 -1.47 9.43
CA TRP A 249 16.56 -0.30 8.56
C TRP A 249 16.70 1.00 9.37
N ILE A 250 15.79 1.23 10.32
CA ILE A 250 15.77 2.41 11.18
C ILE A 250 17.07 2.53 11.99
N SER A 251 17.66 1.41 12.43
CA SER A 251 18.91 1.41 13.22
C SER A 251 20.12 1.94 12.45
N HIS A 252 20.03 2.02 11.12
CA HIS A 252 21.08 2.55 10.24
C HIS A 252 20.76 3.96 9.70
N CYS A 253 19.61 4.52 10.07
CA CYS A 253 19.16 5.82 9.57
C CYS A 253 18.99 6.83 10.70
N GLU A 254 19.46 8.06 10.50
CA GLU A 254 19.13 9.19 11.38
C GLU A 254 17.71 9.67 11.07
N ALA A 255 16.70 8.96 11.58
CA ALA A 255 15.29 9.27 11.34
C ALA A 255 14.59 9.53 12.69
N PRO A 256 14.38 10.80 13.07
CA PRO A 256 13.71 11.15 14.32
C PRO A 256 12.32 10.48 14.42
N ARG A 257 12.01 9.97 15.60
CA ARG A 257 10.70 9.38 15.95
C ARG A 257 10.26 8.15 15.11
N MET A 258 11.13 7.59 14.24
CA MET A 258 10.81 6.39 13.48
C MET A 258 10.58 5.16 14.39
N HIS A 259 11.32 5.07 15.50
CA HIS A 259 11.11 4.01 16.49
C HIS A 259 9.71 4.13 17.14
N GLU A 260 9.26 5.34 17.46
CA GLU A 260 7.91 5.57 17.99
C GLU A 260 6.84 5.18 16.95
N ALA A 261 7.02 5.59 15.69
CA ALA A 261 6.13 5.20 14.61
C ALA A 261 6.07 3.67 14.44
N LEU A 262 7.23 2.98 14.50
CA LEU A 262 7.26 1.52 14.42
C LEU A 262 6.52 0.85 15.59
N GLU A 263 6.69 1.33 16.82
CA GLU A 263 5.95 0.81 17.98
C GLU A 263 4.43 1.06 17.84
N ASN A 264 4.03 2.24 17.33
CA ASN A 264 2.63 2.51 17.00
C ASN A 264 2.11 1.56 15.90
N ARG A 265 2.92 1.29 14.86
CA ARG A 265 2.56 0.31 13.80
C ARG A 265 2.36 -1.09 14.40
N ARG A 266 3.26 -1.53 15.28
CA ARG A 266 3.15 -2.79 16.01
C ARG A 266 1.85 -2.87 16.82
N ALA A 267 1.56 -1.84 17.60
CA ALA A 267 0.33 -1.78 18.41
C ALA A 267 -0.94 -1.77 17.54
N MET A 268 -0.95 -0.99 16.46
CA MET A 268 -2.09 -0.85 15.57
C MET A 268 -2.26 -2.04 14.61
N SER A 269 -1.28 -2.94 14.49
CA SER A 269 -1.37 -4.17 13.70
C SER A 269 -2.52 -5.08 14.16
N LEU A 270 -2.99 -4.92 15.39
CA LEU A 270 -4.18 -5.61 15.92
C LEU A 270 -5.41 -5.42 15.03
N ILE A 271 -5.55 -4.28 14.34
CA ILE A 271 -6.69 -4.06 13.44
C ILE A 271 -6.63 -5.08 12.29
N GLY A 272 -5.52 -5.13 11.56
CA GLY A 272 -5.36 -6.03 10.41
C GLY A 272 -5.26 -7.50 10.80
N ILE A 273 -4.40 -7.82 11.76
CA ILE A 273 -4.19 -9.20 12.27
C ILE A 273 -5.47 -9.71 12.94
N GLY A 274 -6.12 -8.88 13.77
CA GLY A 274 -7.35 -9.24 14.45
C GLY A 274 -8.50 -9.51 13.47
N LEU A 275 -8.66 -8.67 12.43
CA LEU A 275 -9.64 -8.91 11.38
C LEU A 275 -9.34 -10.20 10.60
N ASN A 276 -8.06 -10.49 10.33
CA ASN A 276 -7.67 -11.75 9.69
C ASN A 276 -8.01 -12.96 10.58
N ILE A 277 -7.74 -12.90 11.88
CA ILE A 277 -8.06 -13.96 12.84
C ILE A 277 -9.57 -14.22 12.89
N VAL A 278 -10.40 -13.17 13.06
CA VAL A 278 -11.86 -13.35 13.13
C VAL A 278 -12.48 -13.71 11.79
N SER A 279 -11.72 -13.62 10.69
CA SER A 279 -12.12 -14.03 9.35
C SER A 279 -11.68 -15.45 8.97
N SER A 280 -10.88 -16.11 9.80
CA SER A 280 -10.52 -17.50 9.62
C SER A 280 -11.76 -18.41 9.46
N PRO A 281 -11.69 -19.51 8.69
CA PRO A 281 -12.77 -20.50 8.60
C PRO A 281 -12.94 -21.34 9.88
N ASP A 282 -12.04 -21.20 10.85
CA ASP A 282 -12.01 -21.99 12.08
C ASP A 282 -13.21 -21.72 13.01
N SER A 283 -13.36 -22.55 14.05
CA SER A 283 -14.40 -22.39 15.07
C SER A 283 -14.24 -21.04 15.82
N LEU A 284 -15.33 -20.53 16.38
CA LEU A 284 -15.29 -19.29 17.19
C LEU A 284 -14.31 -19.41 18.36
N LYS A 285 -14.21 -20.60 18.97
CA LYS A 285 -13.25 -20.89 20.05
C LYS A 285 -11.83 -20.76 19.54
N SER A 286 -11.47 -21.41 18.43
CA SER A 286 -10.11 -21.34 17.86
C SER A 286 -9.72 -19.92 17.48
N ARG A 287 -10.65 -19.13 16.92
CA ARG A 287 -10.42 -17.70 16.62
C ARG A 287 -10.18 -16.87 17.87
N TYR A 288 -10.93 -17.14 18.94
CA TYR A 288 -10.74 -16.48 20.21
C TYR A 288 -9.37 -16.84 20.84
N ASP A 289 -9.02 -18.12 20.85
CA ASP A 289 -7.75 -18.60 21.38
C ASP A 289 -6.56 -18.00 20.60
N ALA A 290 -6.64 -17.93 19.26
CA ALA A 290 -5.62 -17.29 18.42
C ALA A 290 -5.49 -15.78 18.71
N LEU A 291 -6.61 -15.07 18.93
CA LEU A 291 -6.58 -13.66 19.31
C LEU A 291 -5.99 -13.48 20.73
N TYR A 292 -6.31 -14.39 21.65
CA TYR A 292 -5.75 -14.39 22.99
C TYR A 292 -4.23 -14.55 22.95
N GLU A 293 -3.71 -15.54 22.21
CA GLU A 293 -2.28 -15.74 22.02
C GLU A 293 -1.60 -14.52 21.41
N PHE A 294 -2.22 -13.92 20.36
CA PHE A 294 -1.67 -12.73 19.71
C PHE A 294 -1.54 -11.55 20.67
N ILE A 295 -2.59 -11.21 21.42
CA ILE A 295 -2.59 -10.08 22.37
C ILE A 295 -1.57 -10.28 23.51
N HIS A 296 -1.20 -11.54 23.82
CA HIS A 296 -0.21 -11.88 24.83
C HIS A 296 1.22 -12.06 24.31
N LYS A 297 1.46 -11.88 22.99
CA LYS A 297 2.83 -11.89 22.45
C LYS A 297 3.66 -10.75 23.07
N LYS A 298 4.89 -11.07 23.49
CA LYS A 298 5.77 -10.13 24.22
C LYS A 298 5.98 -8.79 23.49
N TRP A 299 6.24 -8.87 22.18
CA TRP A 299 6.47 -7.67 21.36
C TRP A 299 5.20 -6.81 21.23
N TYR A 300 4.02 -7.45 21.09
CA TYR A 300 2.74 -6.74 21.04
C TYR A 300 2.43 -6.06 22.38
N CYS A 301 2.62 -6.77 23.50
CA CYS A 301 2.45 -6.23 24.85
C CYS A 301 3.32 -4.99 25.08
N LYS A 302 4.59 -5.01 24.63
CA LYS A 302 5.49 -3.86 24.72
C LYS A 302 4.95 -2.68 23.90
N ALA A 303 4.60 -2.91 22.66
CA ALA A 303 4.12 -1.88 21.74
C ALA A 303 2.82 -1.22 22.21
N ILE A 304 1.81 -2.03 22.60
CA ILE A 304 0.52 -1.50 23.04
C ILE A 304 0.61 -0.70 24.35
N GLN A 305 1.56 -1.02 25.24
CA GLN A 305 1.77 -0.24 26.45
C GLN A 305 2.32 1.17 26.16
N GLN A 306 3.11 1.33 25.12
CA GLN A 306 3.68 2.61 24.70
C GLN A 306 2.68 3.48 23.92
N LEU A 307 1.67 2.87 23.29
CA LEU A 307 0.68 3.59 22.48
C LEU A 307 -0.07 4.63 23.32
N SER A 308 0.04 5.90 22.92
CA SER A 308 -0.75 6.99 23.51
C SER A 308 -2.20 6.91 23.02
N LEU A 309 -3.14 6.89 23.95
CA LEU A 309 -4.58 6.85 23.64
C LEU A 309 -5.24 8.24 23.61
N SER A 310 -4.51 9.30 23.91
CA SER A 310 -5.07 10.65 24.07
C SER A 310 -5.78 11.16 22.83
N SER A 311 -5.17 10.98 21.66
CA SER A 311 -5.65 11.50 20.37
C SER A 311 -6.70 10.62 19.69
N PHE A 312 -6.90 9.37 20.13
CA PHE A 312 -7.89 8.48 19.51
C PHE A 312 -9.34 8.94 19.76
N PRO A 313 -10.24 8.82 18.78
CA PRO A 313 -11.67 8.98 18.99
C PRO A 313 -12.23 7.91 19.95
N PRO A 314 -13.38 8.15 20.63
CA PRO A 314 -13.86 7.32 21.74
C PRO A 314 -13.96 5.83 21.44
N HIS A 315 -14.44 5.44 20.24
CA HIS A 315 -14.59 4.04 19.85
C HIS A 315 -13.24 3.34 19.65
N TRP A 316 -12.25 4.00 19.03
CA TRP A 316 -10.89 3.48 18.92
C TRP A 316 -10.15 3.49 20.26
N LYS A 317 -10.42 4.51 21.10
CA LYS A 317 -9.90 4.55 22.46
C LYS A 317 -10.35 3.33 23.25
N LEU A 318 -11.65 2.97 23.20
CA LEU A 318 -12.17 1.76 23.83
C LEU A 318 -11.48 0.51 23.31
N PHE A 319 -11.31 0.39 21.98
CA PHE A 319 -10.67 -0.76 21.33
C PHE A 319 -9.24 -0.97 21.83
N PHE A 320 -8.40 0.06 21.72
CA PHE A 320 -6.99 -0.04 22.12
C PHE A 320 -6.81 -0.07 23.64
N PHE A 321 -7.68 0.57 24.40
CA PHE A 321 -7.73 0.42 25.87
C PHE A 321 -7.98 -1.05 26.26
N SER A 322 -8.99 -1.67 25.65
CA SER A 322 -9.29 -3.09 25.91
C SER A 322 -8.13 -4.01 25.56
N ALA A 323 -7.41 -3.72 24.46
CA ALA A 323 -6.20 -4.46 24.09
C ALA A 323 -5.05 -4.23 25.10
N LYS A 324 -4.84 -2.98 25.53
CA LYS A 324 -3.80 -2.58 26.49
C LYS A 324 -3.95 -3.28 27.84
N TYR A 325 -5.20 -3.44 28.31
CA TYR A 325 -5.53 -4.15 29.54
C TYR A 325 -5.89 -5.64 29.31
N ARG A 326 -5.67 -6.16 28.10
CA ARG A 326 -5.85 -7.58 27.74
C ARG A 326 -7.28 -8.09 27.91
N PHE A 327 -8.28 -7.24 27.75
CA PHE A 327 -9.68 -7.64 27.74
C PHE A 327 -10.02 -8.31 26.41
N THR A 328 -9.43 -9.49 26.17
CA THR A 328 -9.49 -10.22 24.89
C THR A 328 -10.92 -10.41 24.40
N PHE A 329 -11.86 -10.76 25.29
CA PHE A 329 -13.26 -10.93 24.94
C PHE A 329 -13.88 -9.65 24.34
N VAL A 330 -13.61 -8.49 24.94
CA VAL A 330 -14.10 -7.20 24.44
C VAL A 330 -13.51 -6.90 23.07
N VAL A 331 -12.20 -7.09 22.90
CA VAL A 331 -11.51 -6.91 21.62
C VAL A 331 -12.10 -7.84 20.55
N PHE A 332 -12.36 -9.10 20.89
CA PHE A 332 -12.94 -10.09 19.97
C PHE A 332 -14.32 -9.66 19.47
N ILE A 333 -15.21 -9.23 20.36
CA ILE A 333 -16.55 -8.72 20.00
C ILE A 333 -16.44 -7.47 19.12
N LEU A 334 -15.55 -6.51 19.47
CA LEU A 334 -15.35 -5.31 18.66
C LEU A 334 -14.85 -5.64 17.24
N LEU A 335 -13.92 -6.58 17.10
CA LEU A 335 -13.44 -7.05 15.78
C LEU A 335 -14.56 -7.70 14.96
N LEU A 336 -15.43 -8.49 15.56
CA LEU A 336 -16.61 -9.05 14.87
C LEU A 336 -17.55 -7.94 14.36
N PHE A 337 -17.77 -6.88 15.17
CA PHE A 337 -18.57 -5.73 14.75
C PHE A 337 -17.92 -4.96 13.60
N ILE A 338 -16.60 -4.73 13.64
CA ILE A 338 -15.85 -4.06 12.57
C ILE A 338 -15.98 -4.89 11.27
N LYS A 339 -15.77 -6.20 11.34
CA LYS A 339 -15.94 -7.12 10.20
C LYS A 339 -17.33 -7.04 9.58
N MET A 340 -18.39 -7.03 10.40
CA MET A 340 -19.77 -6.91 9.90
C MET A 340 -20.02 -5.58 9.17
N LYS A 341 -19.39 -4.48 9.60
CA LYS A 341 -19.50 -3.17 8.94
C LYS A 341 -18.74 -3.10 7.62
N ILE A 342 -17.59 -3.79 7.51
CA ILE A 342 -16.78 -3.81 6.28
C ILE A 342 -17.47 -4.62 5.18
N ASN A 343 -18.20 -5.67 5.56
CA ASN A 343 -18.90 -6.57 4.61
C ASN A 343 -20.30 -6.05 4.17
N ARG A 344 -20.73 -4.90 4.66
CA ARG A 344 -21.95 -4.18 4.22
C ARG A 344 -21.61 -3.07 3.23
#